data_2621013c4188f812566b066d345c72dd
#
_entry.id   2621013c4188f812566b066d345c72dd
#
_cell.length_a   1.000
_cell.length_b   1.000
_cell.length_c   1.000
_cell.angle_alpha   90.00
_cell.angle_beta   90.00
_cell.angle_gamma   90.00
#
_symmetry.space_group_name_H-M   'P 1'
#
loop_
_entity.id
_entity.type
_entity.pdbx_description
1 polymer ?
#
loop_
_entity_poly.entity_id
_entity_poly.type
_entity_poly.pdbx_seq_one_letter_code
_entity_poly.pdbx_strand_id
1 'polypeptide(L)'
;FPYTTLFRSRPVVSSIEQGFALPDVAEFEKLINDRTRGILICNPNNPTGYLYTRKEMNRIRDLVKKYDLFLFSAEVYREFIYTGSPYISACHLEGIEQNVVLIDSVSKRYSECGIRIGALITKNRTLRNAVMKFCQARLSPPLIGQIVAEASIDAPQSYATEVYEEYIERRKCLIDGLNRLPGVYSPIPMGAFYTVARLPVEDSDDFCAWCLSDFDYQGETVMLAPASGFYSDPACGRNEVRIAYVLKKEDLERALVVLGKALEAYNNRK
;
A
#
# COMPACT_ATOMS: atom_id res chain seq x y z
N PHE A 1 -8.87 5.25 7.49
CA PHE A 1 -9.67 6.38 6.98
C PHE A 1 -10.13 7.22 8.15
N PRO A 2 -10.03 8.56 8.06
CA PRO A 2 -10.55 9.41 9.12
C PRO A 2 -12.06 9.13 9.30
N TYR A 3 -12.49 9.08 10.53
CA TYR A 3 -13.90 8.99 10.86
C TYR A 3 -14.64 10.17 10.21
N THR A 4 -15.51 9.88 9.26
CA THR A 4 -16.40 10.87 8.67
C THR A 4 -17.84 10.55 9.06
N THR A 5 -18.67 11.56 9.16
CA THR A 5 -20.11 11.38 9.38
C THR A 5 -20.82 10.83 8.13
N LEU A 6 -20.15 10.87 6.95
CA LEU A 6 -20.74 10.54 5.67
C LEU A 6 -20.71 9.04 5.36
N PHE A 7 -19.68 8.29 5.80
CA PHE A 7 -19.59 6.85 5.57
C PHE A 7 -18.86 6.13 6.70
N ARG A 8 -19.01 4.81 6.73
CA ARG A 8 -18.28 3.89 7.61
C ARG A 8 -17.61 2.83 6.76
N SER A 9 -16.36 2.49 7.08
CA SER A 9 -15.67 1.34 6.52
C SER A 9 -15.95 0.08 7.36
N ARG A 10 -16.04 -1.05 6.68
CA ARG A 10 -16.13 -2.39 7.27
C ARG A 10 -14.98 -3.21 6.67
N PRO A 11 -13.86 -3.37 7.37
CA PRO A 11 -12.67 -4.00 6.81
C PRO A 11 -12.86 -5.51 6.68
N VAL A 12 -12.39 -6.04 5.55
CA VAL A 12 -12.14 -7.47 5.38
C VAL A 12 -10.67 -7.68 5.68
N VAL A 13 -10.38 -8.32 6.81
CA VAL A 13 -9.02 -8.42 7.35
C VAL A 13 -8.28 -9.60 6.70
N SER A 14 -7.09 -9.33 6.18
CA SER A 14 -6.10 -10.34 5.78
C SER A 14 -5.00 -10.45 6.84
N SER A 15 -4.27 -11.56 6.87
CA SER A 15 -3.25 -11.81 7.87
C SER A 15 -1.85 -12.00 7.28
N ILE A 16 -0.84 -11.69 8.08
CA ILE A 16 0.56 -11.87 7.72
C ILE A 16 0.92 -13.35 7.51
N GLU A 17 0.28 -14.27 8.25
CA GLU A 17 0.47 -15.71 8.12
C GLU A 17 0.07 -16.23 6.72
N GLN A 18 -0.92 -15.59 6.11
CA GLN A 18 -1.40 -15.89 4.76
C GLN A 18 -0.73 -15.02 3.68
N GLY A 19 0.33 -14.28 4.03
CA GLY A 19 1.00 -13.33 3.14
C GLY A 19 0.06 -12.21 2.66
N PHE A 20 -0.96 -11.88 3.46
CA PHE A 20 -2.00 -10.88 3.14
C PHE A 20 -2.85 -11.20 1.90
N ALA A 21 -2.99 -12.48 1.54
CA ALA A 21 -3.87 -12.91 0.46
C ALA A 21 -5.31 -12.42 0.69
N LEU A 22 -6.03 -12.21 -0.42
CA LEU A 22 -7.44 -11.81 -0.37
C LEU A 22 -8.25 -12.87 0.38
N PRO A 23 -8.97 -12.51 1.44
CA PRO A 23 -9.86 -13.42 2.15
C PRO A 23 -10.96 -13.99 1.23
N ASP A 24 -11.63 -15.05 1.71
CA ASP A 24 -12.70 -15.67 0.95
C ASP A 24 -13.86 -14.70 0.69
N VAL A 25 -14.54 -14.88 -0.42
CA VAL A 25 -15.71 -14.06 -0.82
C VAL A 25 -16.78 -14.02 0.27
N ALA A 26 -16.95 -15.11 1.01
CA ALA A 26 -17.89 -15.19 2.11
C ALA A 26 -17.62 -14.15 3.22
N GLU A 27 -16.35 -13.77 3.44
CA GLU A 27 -16.00 -12.75 4.43
C GLU A 27 -16.47 -11.35 3.97
N PHE A 28 -16.42 -11.07 2.68
CA PHE A 28 -17.01 -9.86 2.10
C PHE A 28 -18.54 -9.85 2.23
N GLU A 29 -19.17 -10.96 1.91
CA GLU A 29 -20.64 -11.07 1.91
C GLU A 29 -21.23 -10.89 3.31
N LYS A 30 -20.55 -11.37 4.37
CA LYS A 30 -20.94 -11.11 5.76
C LYS A 30 -21.01 -9.63 6.12
N LEU A 31 -20.24 -8.79 5.42
CA LEU A 31 -20.13 -7.36 5.70
C LEU A 31 -21.03 -6.51 4.79
N ILE A 32 -21.52 -7.06 3.68
CA ILE A 32 -22.38 -6.35 2.74
C ILE A 32 -23.82 -6.28 3.30
N ASN A 33 -24.43 -5.11 3.19
CA ASN A 33 -25.84 -4.86 3.52
C ASN A 33 -26.43 -3.79 2.59
N ASP A 34 -27.70 -3.45 2.76
CA ASP A 34 -28.46 -2.47 1.97
C ASP A 34 -27.86 -1.06 1.96
N ARG A 35 -27.01 -0.71 2.92
CA ARG A 35 -26.27 0.56 3.00
C ARG A 35 -24.90 0.51 2.37
N THR A 36 -24.39 -0.66 2.01
CA THR A 36 -23.08 -0.81 1.35
C THR A 36 -23.13 -0.16 -0.03
N ARG A 37 -22.12 0.65 -0.37
CA ARG A 37 -22.05 1.39 -1.64
C ARG A 37 -20.86 1.00 -2.50
N GLY A 38 -19.85 0.40 -1.94
CA GLY A 38 -18.66 0.03 -2.70
C GLY A 38 -17.66 -0.79 -1.95
N ILE A 39 -16.72 -1.34 -2.71
CA ILE A 39 -15.53 -2.03 -2.23
C ILE A 39 -14.34 -1.13 -2.57
N LEU A 40 -13.44 -0.92 -1.62
CA LEU A 40 -12.20 -0.19 -1.83
C LEU A 40 -11.02 -1.17 -1.73
N ILE A 41 -10.19 -1.16 -2.76
CA ILE A 41 -8.93 -1.92 -2.80
C ILE A 41 -7.75 -1.01 -3.14
N CYS A 42 -6.55 -1.44 -2.74
CA CYS A 42 -5.29 -0.87 -3.20
C CYS A 42 -4.49 -2.01 -3.87
N ASN A 43 -4.19 -1.88 -5.15
CA ASN A 43 -3.54 -2.93 -5.93
C ASN A 43 -2.47 -2.35 -6.87
N PRO A 44 -1.19 -2.66 -6.67
CA PRO A 44 -0.57 -3.36 -5.54
C PRO A 44 -0.79 -2.67 -4.20
N ASN A 45 -0.79 -3.44 -3.12
CA ASN A 45 -1.25 -2.96 -1.82
C ASN A 45 -0.18 -2.17 -1.04
N ASN A 46 -0.59 -1.09 -0.43
CA ASN A 46 0.07 -0.43 0.68
C ASN A 46 -0.83 -0.62 1.92
N PRO A 47 -0.36 -1.30 2.98
CA PRO A 47 1.04 -1.48 3.39
C PRO A 47 1.69 -2.82 3.02
N THR A 48 0.95 -3.82 2.54
CA THR A 48 1.37 -5.23 2.57
C THR A 48 2.26 -5.66 1.40
N GLY A 49 2.29 -4.90 0.30
CA GLY A 49 2.94 -5.30 -0.94
C GLY A 49 2.22 -6.44 -1.68
N TYR A 50 1.01 -6.82 -1.27
CA TYR A 50 0.24 -7.85 -1.94
C TYR A 50 -0.23 -7.39 -3.33
N LEU A 51 -0.21 -8.30 -4.28
CA LEU A 51 -0.72 -8.09 -5.64
C LEU A 51 -1.86 -9.07 -5.90
N TYR A 52 -3.04 -8.56 -6.21
CA TYR A 52 -4.18 -9.42 -6.51
C TYR A 52 -4.00 -10.17 -7.82
N THR A 53 -4.28 -11.47 -7.77
CA THR A 53 -4.31 -12.36 -8.92
C THR A 53 -5.52 -12.10 -9.81
N ARG A 54 -5.49 -12.57 -11.07
CA ARG A 54 -6.65 -12.52 -11.97
C ARG A 54 -7.89 -13.16 -11.34
N LYS A 55 -7.71 -14.27 -10.64
CA LYS A 55 -8.80 -14.99 -9.98
C LYS A 55 -9.44 -14.15 -8.86
N GLU A 56 -8.64 -13.47 -8.06
CA GLU A 56 -9.11 -12.59 -6.99
C GLU A 56 -9.81 -11.36 -7.55
N MET A 57 -9.24 -10.71 -8.56
CA MET A 57 -9.88 -9.57 -9.23
C MET A 57 -11.23 -9.96 -9.85
N ASN A 58 -11.34 -11.15 -10.44
CA ASN A 58 -12.62 -11.66 -10.94
C ASN A 58 -13.62 -11.91 -9.82
N ARG A 59 -13.20 -12.43 -8.66
CA ARG A 59 -14.08 -12.59 -7.47
C ARG A 59 -14.63 -11.25 -6.99
N ILE A 60 -13.76 -10.22 -6.92
CA ILE A 60 -14.18 -8.85 -6.57
C ILE A 60 -15.18 -8.32 -7.60
N ARG A 61 -14.92 -8.49 -8.90
CA ARG A 61 -15.86 -8.14 -9.99
C ARG A 61 -17.23 -8.78 -9.78
N ASP A 62 -17.26 -10.07 -9.48
CA ASP A 62 -18.50 -10.83 -9.31
C ASP A 62 -19.32 -10.34 -8.11
N LEU A 63 -18.65 -9.97 -7.00
CA LEU A 63 -19.29 -9.28 -5.86
C LEU A 63 -19.87 -7.92 -6.26
N VAL A 64 -19.10 -7.10 -6.96
CA VAL A 64 -19.52 -5.79 -7.45
C VAL A 64 -20.77 -5.92 -8.31
N LYS A 65 -20.77 -6.89 -9.23
CA LYS A 65 -21.91 -7.17 -10.11
C LYS A 65 -23.12 -7.70 -9.36
N LYS A 66 -22.91 -8.63 -8.43
CA LYS A 66 -23.98 -9.26 -7.65
C LYS A 66 -24.75 -8.27 -6.78
N TYR A 67 -24.05 -7.31 -6.18
CA TYR A 67 -24.61 -6.37 -5.21
C TYR A 67 -24.73 -4.94 -5.72
N ASP A 68 -24.48 -4.72 -7.01
CA ASP A 68 -24.50 -3.40 -7.68
C ASP A 68 -23.70 -2.34 -6.91
N LEU A 69 -22.44 -2.68 -6.59
CA LEU A 69 -21.53 -1.83 -5.83
C LEU A 69 -20.60 -1.04 -6.75
N PHE A 70 -20.00 0.03 -6.24
CA PHE A 70 -18.82 0.63 -6.85
C PHE A 70 -17.54 -0.12 -6.44
N LEU A 71 -16.59 -0.20 -7.36
CA LEU A 71 -15.22 -0.67 -7.09
C LEU A 71 -14.27 0.53 -7.13
N PHE A 72 -13.80 0.96 -5.97
CA PHE A 72 -12.73 1.94 -5.87
C PHE A 72 -11.39 1.23 -5.85
N SER A 73 -10.57 1.44 -6.87
CA SER A 73 -9.26 0.80 -7.02
C SER A 73 -8.15 1.85 -7.00
N ALA A 74 -7.36 1.88 -5.93
CA ALA A 74 -6.16 2.70 -5.87
C ALA A 74 -5.01 1.94 -6.54
N GLU A 75 -4.51 2.46 -7.69
CA GLU A 75 -3.55 1.75 -8.55
C GLU A 75 -2.22 2.50 -8.68
N VAL A 76 -1.89 3.31 -7.70
CA VAL A 76 -0.72 4.21 -7.74
C VAL A 76 0.63 3.48 -7.76
N TYR A 77 0.66 2.18 -7.44
CA TYR A 77 1.88 1.35 -7.41
C TYR A 77 1.99 0.38 -8.58
N ARG A 78 1.17 0.49 -9.63
CA ARG A 78 1.08 -0.47 -10.73
C ARG A 78 2.36 -0.65 -11.55
N GLU A 79 3.31 0.26 -11.46
CA GLU A 79 4.63 0.13 -12.12
C GLU A 79 5.60 -0.74 -11.30
N PHE A 80 5.28 -1.03 -10.04
CA PHE A 80 6.12 -1.81 -9.13
C PHE A 80 5.51 -3.21 -8.93
N ILE A 81 5.76 -4.11 -9.89
CA ILE A 81 5.23 -5.48 -9.90
C ILE A 81 6.36 -6.46 -10.15
N TYR A 82 6.58 -7.39 -9.23
CA TYR A 82 7.77 -8.22 -9.18
C TYR A 82 7.51 -9.69 -9.54
N THR A 83 6.32 -10.02 -10.03
CA THR A 83 5.91 -11.41 -10.29
C THR A 83 6.19 -11.89 -11.71
N GLY A 84 6.62 -11.01 -12.62
CA GLY A 84 6.73 -11.29 -14.06
C GLY A 84 5.37 -11.45 -14.78
N SER A 85 4.26 -11.35 -14.04
CA SER A 85 2.91 -11.44 -14.61
C SER A 85 2.40 -10.05 -14.98
N PRO A 86 1.57 -9.93 -16.04
CA PRO A 86 0.96 -8.66 -16.41
C PRO A 86 0.07 -8.11 -15.28
N TYR A 87 0.13 -6.81 -15.06
CA TYR A 87 -0.75 -6.12 -14.14
C TYR A 87 -2.20 -6.16 -14.61
N ILE A 88 -3.13 -6.30 -13.66
CA ILE A 88 -4.56 -6.31 -13.92
C ILE A 88 -5.21 -5.10 -13.25
N SER A 89 -5.46 -4.08 -14.06
CA SER A 89 -6.26 -2.93 -13.61
C SER A 89 -7.71 -3.28 -13.42
N ALA A 90 -8.39 -2.63 -12.48
CA ALA A 90 -9.84 -2.72 -12.34
C ALA A 90 -10.59 -2.28 -13.63
N CYS A 91 -9.97 -1.43 -14.44
CA CYS A 91 -10.53 -1.02 -15.73
C CYS A 91 -10.61 -2.15 -16.78
N HIS A 92 -9.92 -3.28 -16.55
CA HIS A 92 -9.98 -4.47 -17.41
C HIS A 92 -11.04 -5.50 -16.97
N LEU A 93 -11.83 -5.18 -15.94
CA LEU A 93 -12.89 -6.07 -15.44
C LEU A 93 -14.18 -5.83 -16.25
N GLU A 94 -14.54 -6.83 -17.06
CA GLU A 94 -15.68 -6.75 -17.94
C GLU A 94 -17.01 -6.88 -17.20
N GLY A 95 -18.01 -6.12 -17.66
CA GLY A 95 -19.38 -6.14 -17.17
C GLY A 95 -19.64 -5.33 -15.91
N ILE A 96 -18.65 -4.53 -15.46
CA ILE A 96 -18.76 -3.57 -14.35
C ILE A 96 -18.13 -2.21 -14.69
N GLU A 97 -17.98 -1.88 -15.96
CA GLU A 97 -17.27 -0.69 -16.42
C GLU A 97 -17.85 0.61 -15.86
N GLN A 98 -19.16 0.64 -15.59
CA GLN A 98 -19.83 1.80 -14.99
C GLN A 98 -19.68 1.87 -13.48
N ASN A 99 -19.23 0.79 -12.86
CA ASN A 99 -19.05 0.67 -11.42
C ASN A 99 -17.60 0.97 -10.98
N VAL A 100 -16.63 0.95 -11.91
CA VAL A 100 -15.22 1.13 -11.59
C VAL A 100 -14.88 2.61 -11.41
N VAL A 101 -14.16 2.89 -10.31
CA VAL A 101 -13.55 4.17 -10.00
C VAL A 101 -12.07 3.92 -9.71
N LEU A 102 -11.22 4.21 -10.69
CA LEU A 102 -9.77 4.08 -10.55
C LEU A 102 -9.20 5.37 -9.98
N ILE A 103 -8.31 5.23 -9.02
CA ILE A 103 -7.56 6.32 -8.39
C ILE A 103 -6.09 6.14 -8.72
N ASP A 104 -5.51 7.10 -9.40
CA ASP A 104 -4.13 7.08 -9.85
C ASP A 104 -3.37 8.35 -9.44
N SER A 105 -2.05 8.33 -9.54
CA SER A 105 -1.18 9.47 -9.23
C SER A 105 0.16 9.34 -9.94
N VAL A 106 0.74 10.46 -10.31
CA VAL A 106 2.13 10.55 -10.81
C VAL A 106 3.16 10.36 -9.68
N SER A 107 2.73 10.48 -8.43
CA SER A 107 3.59 10.51 -7.24
C SER A 107 4.59 9.36 -7.14
N LYS A 108 4.16 8.14 -7.52
CA LYS A 108 4.99 6.94 -7.38
C LYS A 108 5.67 6.55 -8.69
N ARG A 109 4.94 6.69 -9.79
CA ARG A 109 5.42 6.35 -11.13
C ARG A 109 6.65 7.16 -11.55
N TYR A 110 6.64 8.46 -11.25
CA TYR A 110 7.68 9.41 -11.65
C TYR A 110 8.47 9.98 -10.46
N SER A 111 8.33 9.39 -9.26
CA SER A 111 8.98 9.90 -8.04
C SER A 111 8.62 11.36 -7.69
N GLU A 112 7.42 11.78 -8.05
CA GLU A 112 6.95 13.18 -7.98
C GLU A 112 5.93 13.40 -6.86
N CYS A 113 6.13 12.78 -5.70
CA CYS A 113 5.15 12.87 -4.61
C CYS A 113 4.90 14.30 -4.09
N GLY A 114 5.85 15.21 -4.28
CA GLY A 114 5.78 16.62 -3.85
C GLY A 114 4.86 17.50 -4.71
N ILE A 115 4.65 17.18 -5.98
CA ILE A 115 3.85 18.02 -6.90
C ILE A 115 2.33 17.90 -6.70
N ARG A 116 1.85 16.89 -5.98
CA ARG A 116 0.45 16.69 -5.55
C ARG A 116 -0.54 16.55 -6.71
N ILE A 117 -0.21 15.77 -7.72
CA ILE A 117 -1.06 15.49 -8.88
C ILE A 117 -1.55 14.04 -8.85
N GLY A 118 -2.86 13.88 -9.03
CA GLY A 118 -3.52 12.58 -9.16
C GLY A 118 -4.76 12.68 -10.02
N ALA A 119 -5.36 11.55 -10.34
CA ALA A 119 -6.52 11.44 -11.20
C ALA A 119 -7.55 10.47 -10.64
N LEU A 120 -8.82 10.80 -10.80
CA LEU A 120 -9.94 9.88 -10.67
C LEU A 120 -10.48 9.57 -12.06
N ILE A 121 -10.53 8.29 -12.40
CA ILE A 121 -10.88 7.80 -13.73
C ILE A 121 -12.10 6.89 -13.61
N THR A 122 -13.15 7.19 -14.37
CA THR A 122 -14.37 6.37 -14.42
C THR A 122 -15.08 6.53 -15.77
N LYS A 123 -15.72 5.47 -16.23
CA LYS A 123 -16.63 5.53 -17.38
C LYS A 123 -18.04 6.01 -16.99
N ASN A 124 -18.36 6.05 -15.71
CA ASN A 124 -19.65 6.50 -15.20
C ASN A 124 -19.77 8.03 -15.31
N ARG A 125 -20.54 8.48 -16.31
CA ARG A 125 -20.72 9.92 -16.59
C ARG A 125 -21.40 10.68 -15.44
N THR A 126 -22.37 10.05 -14.78
CA THR A 126 -23.09 10.68 -13.67
C THR A 126 -22.16 10.92 -12.50
N LEU A 127 -21.36 9.90 -12.12
CA LEU A 127 -20.35 10.04 -11.08
C LEU A 127 -19.29 11.08 -11.45
N ARG A 128 -18.76 11.01 -12.69
CA ARG A 128 -17.77 12.00 -13.17
C ARG A 128 -18.28 13.43 -13.06
N ASN A 129 -19.54 13.68 -13.44
CA ASN A 129 -20.13 15.00 -13.37
C ASN A 129 -20.31 15.49 -11.92
N ALA A 130 -20.65 14.58 -11.00
CA ALA A 130 -20.72 14.91 -9.57
C ALA A 130 -19.33 15.23 -9.00
N VAL A 131 -18.32 14.41 -9.30
CA VAL A 131 -16.93 14.64 -8.86
C VAL A 131 -16.38 15.94 -9.43
N MET A 132 -16.72 16.29 -10.69
CA MET A 132 -16.28 17.55 -11.30
C MET A 132 -16.74 18.77 -10.49
N LYS A 133 -17.95 18.75 -9.92
CA LYS A 133 -18.43 19.85 -9.05
C LYS A 133 -17.55 20.01 -7.80
N PHE A 134 -17.12 18.89 -7.19
CA PHE A 134 -16.18 18.95 -6.06
C PHE A 134 -14.80 19.46 -6.50
N CYS A 135 -14.32 19.05 -7.67
CA CYS A 135 -13.06 19.56 -8.23
C CYS A 135 -13.12 21.07 -8.46
N GLN A 136 -14.23 21.57 -9.00
CA GLN A 136 -14.45 22.99 -9.21
C GLN A 136 -14.52 23.78 -7.90
N ALA A 137 -15.19 23.23 -6.87
CA ALA A 137 -15.26 23.83 -5.54
C ALA A 137 -13.88 23.90 -4.84
N ARG A 138 -13.05 22.87 -5.05
CA ARG A 138 -11.68 22.81 -4.51
C ARG A 138 -10.68 23.67 -5.31
N LEU A 139 -11.01 24.06 -6.52
CA LEU A 139 -10.16 24.68 -7.53
C LEU A 139 -9.15 23.69 -8.15
N SER A 140 -8.39 24.18 -9.15
CA SER A 140 -7.41 23.37 -9.87
C SER A 140 -6.21 22.95 -8.99
N PRO A 141 -5.54 21.84 -9.31
CA PRO A 141 -4.24 21.54 -8.75
C PRO A 141 -3.21 22.65 -9.04
N PRO A 142 -2.07 22.72 -8.31
CA PRO A 142 -1.04 23.72 -8.56
C PRO A 142 -0.54 23.71 -10.01
N LEU A 143 -0.46 24.86 -10.65
CA LEU A 143 -0.05 24.98 -12.06
C LEU A 143 1.33 24.36 -12.33
N ILE A 144 2.31 24.64 -11.48
CA ILE A 144 3.67 24.05 -11.61
C ILE A 144 3.61 22.52 -11.56
N GLY A 145 2.78 21.96 -10.64
CA GLY A 145 2.57 20.53 -10.57
C GLY A 145 1.95 19.94 -11.83
N GLN A 146 1.04 20.65 -12.49
CA GLN A 146 0.45 20.20 -13.76
C GLN A 146 1.48 20.21 -14.90
N ILE A 147 2.31 21.25 -14.99
CA ILE A 147 3.39 21.36 -16.00
C ILE A 147 4.41 20.22 -15.81
N VAL A 148 4.83 19.95 -14.58
CA VAL A 148 5.77 18.86 -14.29
C VAL A 148 5.15 17.50 -14.63
N ALA A 149 3.90 17.26 -14.23
CA ALA A 149 3.21 16.00 -14.53
C ALA A 149 2.99 15.79 -16.05
N GLU A 150 2.77 16.86 -16.83
CA GLU A 150 2.68 16.81 -18.27
C GLU A 150 4.04 16.44 -18.90
N ALA A 151 5.12 17.09 -18.48
CA ALA A 151 6.47 16.80 -18.95
C ALA A 151 6.92 15.36 -18.64
N SER A 152 6.43 14.77 -17.53
CA SER A 152 6.77 13.40 -17.14
C SER A 152 6.20 12.32 -18.08
N ILE A 153 5.19 12.68 -18.91
CA ILE A 153 4.63 11.75 -19.92
C ILE A 153 5.70 11.40 -20.97
N ASP A 154 6.59 12.32 -21.23
CA ASP A 154 7.69 12.17 -22.21
C ASP A 154 8.97 11.58 -21.57
N ALA A 155 8.90 11.12 -20.32
CA ALA A 155 10.04 10.46 -19.67
C ALA A 155 10.51 9.24 -20.49
N PRO A 156 11.83 9.05 -20.67
CA PRO A 156 12.35 7.96 -21.46
C PRO A 156 11.96 6.60 -20.86
N GLN A 157 11.73 5.62 -21.72
CA GLN A 157 11.37 4.26 -21.28
C GLN A 157 12.43 3.63 -20.35
N SER A 158 13.70 4.01 -20.51
CA SER A 158 14.80 3.57 -19.63
C SER A 158 14.55 3.92 -18.18
N TYR A 159 13.94 5.08 -17.89
CA TYR A 159 13.63 5.50 -16.52
C TYR A 159 12.80 4.44 -15.76
N ALA A 160 11.73 3.96 -16.38
CA ALA A 160 10.86 2.97 -15.75
C ALA A 160 11.60 1.64 -15.52
N THR A 161 12.46 1.23 -16.48
CA THR A 161 13.25 0.01 -16.37
C THR A 161 14.30 0.11 -15.25
N GLU A 162 15.05 1.20 -15.22
CA GLU A 162 16.08 1.45 -14.21
C GLU A 162 15.49 1.51 -12.80
N VAL A 163 14.35 2.21 -12.63
CA VAL A 163 13.64 2.26 -11.35
C VAL A 163 13.16 0.87 -10.94
N TYR A 164 12.61 0.09 -11.86
CA TYR A 164 12.12 -1.27 -11.59
C TYR A 164 13.26 -2.19 -11.13
N GLU A 165 14.39 -2.20 -11.82
CA GLU A 165 15.57 -3.00 -11.49
C GLU A 165 16.13 -2.65 -10.12
N GLU A 166 16.25 -1.36 -9.82
CA GLU A 166 16.69 -0.87 -8.52
C GLU A 166 15.76 -1.34 -7.37
N TYR A 167 14.46 -1.28 -7.57
CA TYR A 167 13.51 -1.73 -6.54
C TYR A 167 13.47 -3.25 -6.35
N ILE A 168 13.79 -4.04 -7.37
CA ILE A 168 13.98 -5.49 -7.21
C ILE A 168 15.14 -5.77 -6.25
N GLU A 169 16.28 -5.09 -6.43
CA GLU A 169 17.46 -5.28 -5.58
C GLU A 169 17.20 -4.82 -4.14
N ARG A 170 16.57 -3.66 -3.96
CA ARG A 170 16.17 -3.15 -2.65
C ARG A 170 15.24 -4.11 -1.93
N ARG A 171 14.19 -4.59 -2.62
CA ARG A 171 13.25 -5.56 -2.09
C ARG A 171 13.96 -6.83 -1.62
N LYS A 172 14.81 -7.39 -2.48
CA LYS A 172 15.58 -8.59 -2.16
C LYS A 172 16.46 -8.39 -0.94
N CYS A 173 17.23 -7.32 -0.92
CA CYS A 173 18.10 -6.96 0.21
C CYS A 173 17.31 -6.89 1.53
N LEU A 174 16.21 -6.12 1.55
CA LEU A 174 15.43 -5.95 2.76
C LEU A 174 14.77 -7.24 3.22
N ILE A 175 14.08 -7.97 2.34
CA ILE A 175 13.32 -9.16 2.73
C ILE A 175 14.25 -10.29 3.20
N ASP A 176 15.34 -10.53 2.48
CA ASP A 176 16.35 -11.52 2.88
C ASP A 176 16.99 -11.13 4.22
N GLY A 177 17.27 -9.85 4.42
CA GLY A 177 17.84 -9.34 5.66
C GLY A 177 16.89 -9.44 6.85
N LEU A 178 15.64 -9.04 6.71
CA LEU A 178 14.62 -9.14 7.76
C LEU A 178 14.43 -10.59 8.22
N ASN A 179 14.27 -11.52 7.28
CA ASN A 179 14.03 -12.93 7.60
C ASN A 179 15.27 -13.68 8.15
N ARG A 180 16.44 -13.03 8.19
CA ARG A 180 17.62 -13.52 8.92
C ARG A 180 17.68 -13.05 10.36
N LEU A 181 16.95 -12.00 10.71
CA LEU A 181 16.90 -11.51 12.10
C LEU A 181 16.10 -12.49 12.97
N PRO A 182 16.60 -12.86 14.16
CA PRO A 182 15.91 -13.81 15.03
C PRO A 182 14.50 -13.36 15.40
N GLY A 183 13.50 -14.19 15.15
CA GLY A 183 12.10 -13.94 15.48
C GLY A 183 11.36 -12.95 14.57
N VAL A 184 12.03 -12.38 13.58
CA VAL A 184 11.41 -11.50 12.57
C VAL A 184 10.85 -12.36 11.42
N TYR A 185 9.66 -12.00 10.95
CA TYR A 185 9.06 -12.60 9.75
C TYR A 185 8.45 -11.52 8.85
N SER A 186 8.79 -11.57 7.57
CA SER A 186 8.19 -10.73 6.54
C SER A 186 7.83 -11.60 5.33
N PRO A 187 6.56 -11.58 4.86
CA PRO A 187 6.21 -12.20 3.60
C PRO A 187 6.91 -11.48 2.43
N ILE A 188 7.07 -12.16 1.30
CA ILE A 188 7.66 -11.57 0.11
C ILE A 188 6.62 -10.68 -0.58
N PRO A 189 6.80 -9.35 -0.64
CA PRO A 189 5.86 -8.47 -1.34
C PRO A 189 5.93 -8.72 -2.86
N MET A 190 4.78 -8.80 -3.50
CA MET A 190 4.65 -9.03 -4.94
C MET A 190 4.57 -7.74 -5.74
N GLY A 191 4.32 -6.61 -5.07
CA GLY A 191 4.25 -5.30 -5.68
C GLY A 191 4.43 -4.17 -4.69
N ALA A 192 4.29 -2.92 -5.15
CA ALA A 192 4.57 -1.70 -4.40
C ALA A 192 6.04 -1.65 -3.91
N PHE A 193 6.34 -0.85 -2.89
CA PHE A 193 7.67 -0.80 -2.26
C PHE A 193 7.57 -0.77 -0.73
N TYR A 194 6.62 -1.56 -0.23
CA TYR A 194 6.39 -1.76 1.19
C TYR A 194 6.33 -3.24 1.51
N THR A 195 6.64 -3.54 2.76
CA THR A 195 6.31 -4.82 3.39
C THR A 195 5.81 -4.57 4.80
N VAL A 196 5.04 -5.52 5.33
CA VAL A 196 4.75 -5.61 6.75
C VAL A 196 5.61 -6.73 7.32
N ALA A 197 6.33 -6.43 8.38
CA ALA A 197 7.15 -7.41 9.10
C ALA A 197 6.63 -7.56 10.53
N ARG A 198 6.55 -8.79 11.01
CA ARG A 198 6.32 -9.11 12.40
C ARG A 198 7.66 -9.14 13.12
N LEU A 199 7.73 -8.43 14.24
CA LEU A 199 8.91 -8.31 15.08
C LEU A 199 8.72 -9.12 16.38
N PRO A 200 9.79 -9.62 17.01
CA PRO A 200 9.75 -10.29 18.31
C PRO A 200 9.60 -9.28 19.47
N VAL A 201 8.54 -8.48 19.42
CA VAL A 201 8.17 -7.47 20.44
C VAL A 201 6.70 -7.64 20.84
N GLU A 202 6.32 -7.19 22.02
CA GLU A 202 4.92 -7.26 22.47
C GLU A 202 4.08 -6.13 21.84
N ASP A 203 4.67 -4.95 21.68
CA ASP A 203 4.01 -3.76 21.14
C ASP A 203 4.95 -2.99 20.23
N SER A 204 4.59 -2.90 18.94
CA SER A 204 5.38 -2.20 17.92
C SER A 204 5.30 -0.68 18.04
N ASP A 205 4.22 -0.13 18.60
CA ASP A 205 4.11 1.31 18.86
C ASP A 205 5.13 1.74 19.91
N ASP A 206 5.22 0.99 21.03
CA ASP A 206 6.22 1.23 22.08
C ASP A 206 7.64 1.02 21.56
N PHE A 207 7.89 -0.06 20.82
CA PHE A 207 9.19 -0.31 20.20
C PHE A 207 9.63 0.82 19.27
N CYS A 208 8.76 1.27 18.37
CA CYS A 208 9.05 2.34 17.43
C CYS A 208 9.29 3.69 18.15
N ALA A 209 8.48 4.00 19.17
CA ALA A 209 8.67 5.20 19.98
C ALA A 209 10.03 5.15 20.70
N TRP A 210 10.36 4.03 21.33
CA TRP A 210 11.64 3.83 22.02
C TRP A 210 12.84 3.93 21.06
N CYS A 211 12.75 3.41 19.84
CA CYS A 211 13.80 3.56 18.84
C CYS A 211 14.12 5.03 18.55
N LEU A 212 13.13 5.92 18.65
CA LEU A 212 13.31 7.35 18.35
C LEU A 212 13.71 8.18 19.56
N SER A 213 13.39 7.75 20.80
CA SER A 213 13.63 8.53 22.02
C SER A 213 14.86 8.11 22.80
N ASP A 214 15.14 6.79 22.83
CA ASP A 214 16.09 6.22 23.80
C ASP A 214 17.20 5.36 23.15
N PHE A 215 16.95 4.81 21.96
CA PHE A 215 17.91 3.92 21.30
C PHE A 215 18.91 4.69 20.43
N ASP A 216 20.18 4.36 20.62
CA ASP A 216 21.28 4.79 19.76
C ASP A 216 22.25 3.63 19.53
N TYR A 217 22.64 3.43 18.29
CA TYR A 217 23.72 2.52 17.92
C TYR A 217 24.72 3.24 17.02
N GLN A 218 25.82 3.68 17.58
CA GLN A 218 26.89 4.43 16.87
C GLN A 218 26.40 5.75 16.25
N GLY A 219 25.50 6.47 16.93
CA GLY A 219 24.90 7.70 16.43
C GLY A 219 23.73 7.49 15.46
N GLU A 220 23.20 6.28 15.34
CA GLU A 220 22.13 5.94 14.40
C GLU A 220 20.97 5.23 15.09
N THR A 221 19.78 5.40 14.52
CA THR A 221 18.58 4.64 14.86
C THR A 221 17.78 4.27 13.63
N VAL A 222 16.70 3.50 13.81
CA VAL A 222 15.74 3.16 12.75
C VAL A 222 14.40 3.81 13.01
N MET A 223 13.75 4.28 11.92
CA MET A 223 12.39 4.79 11.96
C MET A 223 11.47 3.87 11.18
N LEU A 224 10.53 3.25 11.89
CA LEU A 224 9.55 2.31 11.34
C LEU A 224 8.15 2.86 11.57
N ALA A 225 7.18 2.39 10.78
CA ALA A 225 5.78 2.74 10.99
C ALA A 225 5.07 1.56 11.69
N PRO A 226 4.61 1.70 12.94
CA PRO A 226 3.83 0.66 13.60
C PRO A 226 2.61 0.30 12.75
N ALA A 227 2.27 -1.00 12.69
CA ALA A 227 1.19 -1.45 11.84
C ALA A 227 -0.18 -1.45 12.52
N SER A 228 -0.27 -1.25 13.82
CA SER A 228 -1.52 -1.14 14.59
C SER A 228 -2.51 -0.16 13.94
N GLY A 229 -2.03 1.00 13.49
CA GLY A 229 -2.82 2.03 12.83
C GLY A 229 -3.36 1.68 11.43
N PHE A 230 -2.95 0.55 10.84
CA PHE A 230 -3.49 0.05 9.57
C PHE A 230 -4.65 -0.93 9.76
N TYR A 231 -4.87 -1.40 10.97
CA TYR A 231 -5.99 -2.28 11.33
C TYR A 231 -7.12 -1.47 11.99
N SER A 232 -8.34 -1.94 11.82
CA SER A 232 -9.51 -1.35 12.51
C SER A 232 -9.68 -1.90 13.91
N ASP A 233 -9.18 -3.11 14.17
CA ASP A 233 -9.13 -3.73 15.48
C ASP A 233 -7.76 -3.45 16.10
N PRO A 234 -7.69 -2.70 17.22
CA PRO A 234 -6.42 -2.39 17.89
C PRO A 234 -5.70 -3.62 18.47
N ALA A 235 -6.36 -4.77 18.53
CA ALA A 235 -5.72 -6.03 18.92
C ALA A 235 -4.88 -6.65 17.80
N CYS A 236 -5.13 -6.24 16.54
CA CYS A 236 -4.39 -6.72 15.37
C CYS A 236 -3.12 -5.89 15.13
N GLY A 237 -2.10 -6.51 14.56
CA GLY A 237 -0.87 -5.83 14.13
C GLY A 237 0.00 -5.26 15.24
N ARG A 238 -0.22 -5.63 16.51
CA ARG A 238 0.49 -5.07 17.67
C ARG A 238 1.99 -5.30 17.65
N ASN A 239 2.45 -6.35 17.02
CA ASN A 239 3.86 -6.68 16.85
C ASN A 239 4.32 -6.58 15.39
N GLU A 240 3.58 -5.86 14.57
CA GLU A 240 3.88 -5.66 13.17
C GLU A 240 4.30 -4.22 12.89
N VAL A 241 5.17 -4.06 11.89
CA VAL A 241 5.62 -2.76 11.39
C VAL A 241 5.55 -2.73 9.88
N ARG A 242 5.17 -1.58 9.30
CA ARG A 242 5.37 -1.34 7.87
C ARG A 242 6.77 -0.78 7.64
N ILE A 243 7.45 -1.34 6.64
CA ILE A 243 8.76 -0.89 6.18
C ILE A 243 8.67 -0.52 4.70
N ALA A 244 9.21 0.65 4.33
CA ALA A 244 9.37 1.09 2.94
C ALA A 244 10.82 0.87 2.50
N TYR A 245 11.06 0.16 1.40
CA TYR A 245 12.42 -0.07 0.87
C TYR A 245 12.81 0.99 -0.17
N VAL A 246 12.75 2.26 0.26
CA VAL A 246 13.02 3.43 -0.58
C VAL A 246 14.45 3.96 -0.50
N LEU A 247 15.23 3.48 0.47
CA LEU A 247 16.64 3.82 0.62
C LEU A 247 17.50 3.03 -0.38
N LYS A 248 18.73 3.48 -0.60
CA LYS A 248 19.73 2.73 -1.34
C LYS A 248 20.04 1.40 -0.66
N LYS A 249 20.57 0.44 -1.41
CA LYS A 249 20.85 -0.90 -0.91
C LYS A 249 21.80 -0.88 0.30
N GLU A 250 22.87 -0.09 0.24
CA GLU A 250 23.86 0.06 1.31
C GLU A 250 23.22 0.60 2.58
N ASP A 251 22.32 1.57 2.46
CA ASP A 251 21.61 2.15 3.60
C ASP A 251 20.58 1.14 4.17
N LEU A 252 19.96 0.31 3.34
CA LEU A 252 19.08 -0.78 3.80
C LEU A 252 19.87 -1.85 4.55
N GLU A 253 21.06 -2.24 4.05
CA GLU A 253 21.97 -3.18 4.74
C GLU A 253 22.37 -2.62 6.10
N ARG A 254 22.70 -1.33 6.18
CA ARG A 254 23.01 -0.68 7.46
C ARG A 254 21.80 -0.61 8.39
N ALA A 255 20.62 -0.25 7.87
CA ALA A 255 19.39 -0.19 8.65
C ALA A 255 19.01 -1.57 9.24
N LEU A 256 19.26 -2.66 8.53
CA LEU A 256 19.03 -4.02 9.02
C LEU A 256 19.97 -4.36 10.21
N VAL A 257 21.24 -3.93 10.16
CA VAL A 257 22.16 -4.09 11.29
C VAL A 257 21.65 -3.31 12.49
N VAL A 258 21.29 -2.03 12.31
CA VAL A 258 20.79 -1.16 13.38
C VAL A 258 19.48 -1.71 13.96
N LEU A 259 18.55 -2.20 13.11
CA LEU A 259 17.32 -2.86 13.55
C LEU A 259 17.60 -4.11 14.40
N GLY A 260 18.54 -4.95 13.98
CA GLY A 260 18.93 -6.13 14.75
C GLY A 260 19.44 -5.75 16.15
N LYS A 261 20.28 -4.70 16.25
CA LYS A 261 20.77 -4.17 17.52
C LYS A 261 19.65 -3.53 18.37
N ALA A 262 18.72 -2.86 17.75
CA ALA A 262 17.55 -2.31 18.43
C ALA A 262 16.69 -3.41 19.06
N LEU A 263 16.39 -4.47 18.32
CA LEU A 263 15.61 -5.62 18.83
C LEU A 263 16.33 -6.33 19.97
N GLU A 264 17.64 -6.54 19.86
CA GLU A 264 18.46 -7.12 20.93
C GLU A 264 18.41 -6.25 22.20
N ALA A 265 18.68 -4.95 22.08
CA ALA A 265 18.67 -4.02 23.20
C ALA A 265 17.27 -3.86 23.83
N TYR A 266 16.22 -3.78 23.00
CA TYR A 266 14.86 -3.64 23.47
C TYR A 266 14.40 -4.83 24.30
N ASN A 267 14.66 -6.05 23.85
CA ASN A 267 14.28 -7.27 24.53
C ASN A 267 15.11 -7.55 25.81
N ASN A 268 16.30 -7.00 25.90
CA ASN A 268 17.15 -7.07 27.09
C ASN A 268 16.95 -5.92 28.09
N ARG A 269 15.99 -5.04 27.84
CA ARG A 269 15.70 -3.82 28.62
C ARG A 269 15.03 -4.10 29.99
N LYS A 270 14.74 -5.37 30.32
CA LYS A 270 14.03 -5.80 31.55
C LYS A 270 14.85 -5.61 32.81
#